data_51d8ab0fe3ba9d2c309120402771d3d0
#
_entry.id   51d8ab0fe3ba9d2c309120402771d3d0
#
_cell.length_a   1.000
_cell.length_b   1.000
_cell.length_c   1.000
_cell.angle_alpha   90.00
_cell.angle_beta   90.00
_cell.angle_gamma   90.00
#
_symmetry.space_group_name_H-M   'P 1'
#
loop_
_entity.id
_entity.type
_entity.pdbx_description
1 polymer ?
#
loop_
_entity_poly.entity_id
_entity_poly.type
_entity_poly.pdbx_seq_one_letter_code
_entity_poly.pdbx_strand_id
1 'polypeptide(L)'
;MSRLKLGILGSGYLGGIIADAWKNGYLDEYELVGIAGRNEEKTKALAEKTGCRPCADVDELLALKPDYIAEAASVAAVKGMAVKALCAGTSIIVLSIGAFADADFYEEVKRTALEHGTRVHIASGAVGGFDVLRTVSLMGDAVSGIETRKGPKSLKNTPLFEDHLMTDTEGTEVFAGNAKEAIALLPTKVNVAVAASLATTGPEHTKVNIHSIPGFVGDDHKITAEIKGVKAVVDI
;
A
#
# COMPACT_ATOMS: atom_id res chain seq x y z
N MET A 1 -1.17 -18.58 -25.38
CA MET A 1 -1.24 -17.12 -25.20
C MET A 1 0.14 -16.64 -24.78
N SER A 2 0.61 -15.48 -25.24
CA SER A 2 1.84 -14.88 -24.73
C SER A 2 1.64 -14.51 -23.26
N ARG A 3 2.67 -14.73 -22.42
CA ARG A 3 2.65 -14.30 -21.02
C ARG A 3 2.62 -12.77 -20.95
N LEU A 4 1.94 -12.23 -19.95
CA LEU A 4 1.98 -10.80 -19.65
C LEU A 4 3.34 -10.45 -19.03
N LYS A 5 3.89 -9.30 -19.39
CA LYS A 5 5.18 -8.84 -18.86
C LYS A 5 4.99 -8.14 -17.52
N LEU A 6 5.72 -8.59 -16.52
CA LEU A 6 5.73 -8.03 -15.17
C LEU A 6 7.07 -7.34 -14.88
N GLY A 7 7.03 -6.10 -14.43
CA GLY A 7 8.14 -5.43 -13.80
C GLY A 7 7.95 -5.35 -12.28
N ILE A 8 9.03 -5.33 -11.51
CA ILE A 8 8.99 -5.08 -10.06
C ILE A 8 9.73 -3.77 -9.75
N LEU A 9 9.07 -2.85 -9.07
CA LEU A 9 9.70 -1.66 -8.52
C LEU A 9 9.85 -1.80 -7.01
N GLY A 10 11.06 -2.07 -6.56
CA GLY A 10 11.43 -2.31 -5.17
C GLY A 10 12.17 -3.64 -5.00
N SER A 11 13.42 -3.58 -4.54
CA SER A 11 14.26 -4.74 -4.25
C SER A 11 14.38 -5.04 -2.75
N GLY A 12 13.39 -4.59 -1.97
CA GLY A 12 13.27 -4.85 -0.53
C GLY A 12 12.57 -6.18 -0.23
N TYR A 13 12.13 -6.33 1.02
CA TYR A 13 11.48 -7.55 1.51
C TYR A 13 10.27 -7.96 0.67
N LEU A 14 9.32 -7.02 0.45
CA LEU A 14 8.11 -7.33 -0.32
C LEU A 14 8.39 -7.59 -1.81
N GLY A 15 9.31 -6.84 -2.42
CA GLY A 15 9.75 -7.11 -3.80
C GLY A 15 10.39 -8.49 -3.92
N GLY A 16 11.13 -8.93 -2.89
CA GLY A 16 11.67 -10.29 -2.80
C GLY A 16 10.57 -11.36 -2.75
N ILE A 17 9.51 -11.14 -1.97
CA ILE A 17 8.36 -12.07 -1.91
C ILE A 17 7.68 -12.20 -3.28
N ILE A 18 7.47 -11.09 -4.00
CA ILE A 18 6.85 -11.13 -5.34
C ILE A 18 7.76 -11.91 -6.32
N ALA A 19 9.07 -11.63 -6.29
CA ALA A 19 10.04 -12.34 -7.12
C ALA A 19 10.10 -13.85 -6.81
N ASP A 20 10.01 -14.22 -5.52
CA ASP A 20 9.95 -15.62 -5.09
C ASP A 20 8.65 -16.29 -5.50
N ALA A 21 7.52 -15.60 -5.40
CA ALA A 21 6.24 -16.12 -5.89
C ALA A 21 6.29 -16.42 -7.39
N TRP A 22 6.88 -15.51 -8.17
CA TRP A 22 7.10 -15.78 -9.61
C TRP A 22 8.02 -16.98 -9.84
N LYS A 23 9.15 -17.04 -9.16
CA LYS A 23 10.13 -18.13 -9.31
C LYS A 23 9.56 -19.50 -8.93
N ASN A 24 8.65 -19.53 -7.94
CA ASN A 24 8.00 -20.75 -7.47
C ASN A 24 6.77 -21.16 -8.29
N GLY A 25 6.46 -20.47 -9.42
CA GLY A 25 5.38 -20.83 -10.32
C GLY A 25 3.98 -20.38 -9.85
N TYR A 26 3.88 -19.45 -8.89
CA TYR A 26 2.58 -18.88 -8.47
C TYR A 26 2.09 -17.75 -9.38
N LEU A 27 2.92 -17.31 -10.33
CA LEU A 27 2.62 -16.24 -11.29
C LEU A 27 2.94 -16.69 -12.72
N ASP A 28 2.46 -17.86 -13.09
CA ASP A 28 2.79 -18.51 -14.38
C ASP A 28 2.28 -17.76 -15.61
N GLU A 29 1.25 -16.91 -15.44
CA GLU A 29 0.74 -16.07 -16.51
C GLU A 29 1.67 -14.89 -16.85
N TYR A 30 2.70 -14.65 -16.01
CA TYR A 30 3.60 -13.52 -16.16
C TYR A 30 5.01 -13.95 -16.54
N GLU A 31 5.64 -13.12 -17.37
CA GLU A 31 7.09 -13.10 -17.60
C GLU A 31 7.69 -11.96 -16.79
N LEU A 32 8.56 -12.25 -15.81
CA LEU A 32 9.27 -11.23 -15.07
C LEU A 32 10.39 -10.65 -15.93
N VAL A 33 10.18 -9.41 -16.43
CA VAL A 33 11.11 -8.79 -17.39
C VAL A 33 12.21 -7.96 -16.75
N GLY A 34 11.95 -7.39 -15.55
CA GLY A 34 12.95 -6.57 -14.88
C GLY A 34 12.59 -6.18 -13.46
N ILE A 35 13.60 -5.78 -12.71
CA ILE A 35 13.49 -5.28 -11.34
C ILE A 35 14.27 -3.98 -11.22
N ALA A 36 13.64 -2.93 -10.68
CA ALA A 36 14.27 -1.67 -10.35
C ALA A 36 14.24 -1.41 -8.83
N GLY A 37 15.25 -0.76 -8.28
CA GLY A 37 15.29 -0.43 -6.87
C GLY A 37 16.48 0.48 -6.50
N ARG A 38 16.36 1.23 -5.40
CA ARG A 38 17.39 2.19 -4.96
C ARG A 38 18.72 1.54 -4.54
N ASN A 39 18.66 0.31 -4.04
CA ASN A 39 19.86 -0.41 -3.65
C ASN A 39 20.31 -1.30 -4.80
N GLU A 40 21.37 -0.88 -5.50
CA GLU A 40 21.87 -1.54 -6.69
C GLU A 40 22.29 -3.00 -6.44
N GLU A 41 22.97 -3.28 -5.33
CA GLU A 41 23.41 -4.64 -4.97
C GLU A 41 22.23 -5.59 -4.77
N LYS A 42 21.21 -5.15 -4.00
CA LYS A 42 19.99 -5.93 -3.78
C LYS A 42 19.21 -6.13 -5.07
N THR A 43 19.15 -5.11 -5.92
CA THR A 43 18.46 -5.18 -7.20
C THR A 43 19.14 -6.18 -8.14
N LYS A 44 20.46 -6.15 -8.25
CA LYS A 44 21.24 -7.12 -9.04
C LYS A 44 21.06 -8.54 -8.50
N ALA A 45 21.21 -8.73 -7.19
CA ALA A 45 21.07 -10.06 -6.59
C ALA A 45 19.67 -10.66 -6.82
N LEU A 46 18.60 -9.83 -6.72
CA LEU A 46 17.24 -10.30 -6.95
C LEU A 46 16.98 -10.60 -8.43
N ALA A 47 17.52 -9.79 -9.34
CA ALA A 47 17.44 -10.01 -10.77
C ALA A 47 18.20 -11.26 -11.21
N GLU A 48 19.40 -11.51 -10.68
CA GLU A 48 20.16 -12.74 -10.91
C GLU A 48 19.40 -13.99 -10.42
N LYS A 49 18.79 -13.91 -9.23
CA LYS A 49 17.98 -14.99 -8.64
C LYS A 49 16.82 -15.41 -9.54
N THR A 50 16.24 -14.47 -10.27
CA THR A 50 15.07 -14.66 -11.14
C THR A 50 15.42 -14.78 -12.63
N GLY A 51 16.64 -14.40 -13.02
CA GLY A 51 17.06 -14.39 -14.42
C GLY A 51 16.49 -13.23 -15.24
N CYS A 52 15.91 -12.20 -14.57
CA CYS A 52 15.39 -11.01 -15.23
C CYS A 52 16.44 -9.88 -15.30
N ARG A 53 16.10 -8.76 -15.94
CA ARG A 53 17.02 -7.63 -16.09
C ARG A 53 17.04 -6.76 -14.81
N PRO A 54 18.21 -6.45 -14.22
CA PRO A 54 18.34 -5.38 -13.25
C PRO A 54 18.22 -4.02 -13.96
N CYS A 55 17.39 -3.12 -13.44
CA CYS A 55 17.17 -1.79 -13.96
C CYS A 55 17.63 -0.76 -12.93
N ALA A 56 18.31 0.29 -13.37
CA ALA A 56 18.79 1.35 -12.49
C ALA A 56 17.64 2.19 -11.92
N ASP A 57 16.60 2.39 -12.70
CA ASP A 57 15.44 3.21 -12.35
C ASP A 57 14.15 2.71 -13.04
N VAL A 58 13.07 3.47 -12.84
CA VAL A 58 11.77 3.18 -13.44
C VAL A 58 11.76 3.40 -14.96
N ASP A 59 12.56 4.31 -15.48
CA ASP A 59 12.58 4.62 -16.91
C ASP A 59 13.24 3.46 -17.69
N GLU A 60 14.30 2.86 -17.16
CA GLU A 60 14.86 1.60 -17.71
C GLU A 60 13.87 0.43 -17.59
N LEU A 61 13.12 0.35 -16.50
CA LEU A 61 12.10 -0.70 -16.34
C LEU A 61 10.97 -0.53 -17.36
N LEU A 62 10.48 0.69 -17.59
CA LEU A 62 9.46 1.01 -18.59
C LEU A 62 9.94 0.77 -20.03
N ALA A 63 11.25 0.93 -20.31
CA ALA A 63 11.83 0.62 -21.60
C ALA A 63 11.69 -0.87 -22.00
N LEU A 64 11.48 -1.77 -21.03
CA LEU A 64 11.16 -3.19 -21.24
C LEU A 64 9.70 -3.44 -21.65
N LYS A 65 8.87 -2.39 -21.64
CA LYS A 65 7.44 -2.42 -21.98
C LYS A 65 6.69 -3.47 -21.17
N PRO A 66 6.71 -3.40 -19.82
CA PRO A 66 5.91 -4.29 -19.00
C PRO A 66 4.43 -3.98 -19.17
N ASP A 67 3.58 -5.02 -19.14
CA ASP A 67 2.12 -4.86 -19.07
C ASP A 67 1.71 -4.38 -17.67
N TYR A 68 2.44 -4.84 -16.64
CA TYR A 68 2.24 -4.48 -15.24
C TYR A 68 3.55 -4.15 -14.53
N ILE A 69 3.51 -3.18 -13.63
CA ILE A 69 4.56 -2.96 -12.62
C ILE A 69 3.96 -3.19 -11.23
N ALA A 70 4.52 -4.16 -10.48
CA ALA A 70 4.25 -4.32 -9.06
C ALA A 70 5.19 -3.42 -8.26
N GLU A 71 4.62 -2.41 -7.58
CA GLU A 71 5.36 -1.48 -6.73
C GLU A 71 5.40 -1.99 -5.28
N ALA A 72 6.59 -2.14 -4.76
CA ALA A 72 6.89 -2.56 -3.38
C ALA A 72 8.07 -1.76 -2.81
N ALA A 73 8.08 -0.44 -3.02
CA ALA A 73 9.20 0.43 -2.69
C ALA A 73 8.86 1.50 -1.64
N SER A 74 8.06 2.52 -2.02
CA SER A 74 7.68 3.61 -1.11
C SER A 74 6.61 4.53 -1.73
N VAL A 75 5.94 5.31 -0.88
CA VAL A 75 5.01 6.39 -1.29
C VAL A 75 5.66 7.34 -2.31
N ALA A 76 6.92 7.74 -2.07
CA ALA A 76 7.65 8.59 -3.01
C ALA A 76 7.92 7.90 -4.35
N ALA A 77 8.17 6.59 -4.36
CA ALA A 77 8.35 5.83 -5.59
C ALA A 77 7.04 5.76 -6.40
N VAL A 78 5.89 5.54 -5.75
CA VAL A 78 4.57 5.60 -6.41
C VAL A 78 4.35 6.96 -7.06
N LYS A 79 4.56 8.05 -6.32
CA LYS A 79 4.39 9.42 -6.84
C LYS A 79 5.32 9.71 -8.03
N GLY A 80 6.53 9.18 -8.04
CA GLY A 80 7.48 9.36 -9.14
C GLY A 80 7.22 8.49 -10.37
N MET A 81 6.49 7.37 -10.24
CA MET A 81 6.35 6.42 -11.35
C MET A 81 4.93 6.30 -11.92
N ALA A 82 3.87 6.51 -11.09
CA ALA A 82 2.52 6.11 -11.49
C ALA A 82 2.06 6.74 -12.80
N VAL A 83 2.11 8.07 -12.90
CA VAL A 83 1.69 8.78 -14.12
C VAL A 83 2.53 8.36 -15.33
N LYS A 84 3.86 8.26 -15.17
CA LYS A 84 4.76 7.81 -16.25
C LYS A 84 4.40 6.41 -16.76
N ALA A 85 4.17 5.46 -15.85
CA ALA A 85 3.84 4.10 -16.19
C ALA A 85 2.51 4.01 -16.95
N LEU A 86 1.48 4.68 -16.43
CA LEU A 86 0.16 4.72 -17.05
C LEU A 86 0.18 5.35 -18.44
N CYS A 87 0.90 6.47 -18.63
CA CYS A 87 1.10 7.09 -19.94
C CYS A 87 1.86 6.18 -20.93
N ALA A 88 2.75 5.32 -20.42
CA ALA A 88 3.48 4.35 -21.23
C ALA A 88 2.62 3.10 -21.58
N GLY A 89 1.36 3.04 -21.16
CA GLY A 89 0.47 1.89 -21.38
C GLY A 89 0.69 0.75 -20.37
N THR A 90 1.43 0.98 -19.30
CA THR A 90 1.71 0.01 -18.23
C THR A 90 0.74 0.19 -17.07
N SER A 91 0.01 -0.87 -16.71
CA SER A 91 -0.83 -0.90 -15.51
C SER A 91 0.04 -1.08 -14.26
N ILE A 92 -0.45 -0.62 -13.11
CA ILE A 92 0.32 -0.66 -11.86
C ILE A 92 -0.41 -1.40 -10.74
N ILE A 93 0.34 -2.14 -9.93
CA ILE A 93 -0.12 -2.77 -8.69
C ILE A 93 0.66 -2.09 -7.56
N VAL A 94 -0.04 -1.44 -6.64
CA VAL A 94 0.57 -0.55 -5.64
C VAL A 94 0.42 -1.12 -4.24
N LEU A 95 1.55 -1.30 -3.54
CA LEU A 95 1.59 -1.68 -2.14
C LEU A 95 1.81 -0.46 -1.21
N SER A 96 2.46 0.59 -1.70
CA SER A 96 2.67 1.84 -0.95
C SER A 96 1.47 2.79 -1.10
N ILE A 97 0.32 2.33 -0.63
CA ILE A 97 -1.01 2.91 -0.86
C ILE A 97 -1.15 4.33 -0.31
N GLY A 98 -0.34 4.68 0.68
CA GLY A 98 -0.30 6.01 1.29
C GLY A 98 -0.14 7.17 0.29
N ALA A 99 0.38 6.91 -0.91
CA ALA A 99 0.45 7.91 -1.98
C ALA A 99 -0.93 8.47 -2.37
N PHE A 100 -1.97 7.66 -2.28
CA PHE A 100 -3.34 8.02 -2.68
C PHE A 100 -4.16 8.73 -1.60
N ALA A 101 -3.57 9.04 -0.45
CA ALA A 101 -4.18 9.97 0.51
C ALA A 101 -4.10 11.43 0.04
N ASP A 102 -3.24 11.73 -0.91
CA ASP A 102 -3.18 12.99 -1.63
C ASP A 102 -4.27 12.99 -2.72
N ALA A 103 -5.31 13.80 -2.51
CA ALA A 103 -6.49 13.81 -3.38
C ALA A 103 -6.18 14.28 -4.80
N ASP A 104 -5.30 15.27 -4.96
CA ASP A 104 -4.91 15.78 -6.27
C ASP A 104 -4.14 14.72 -7.06
N PHE A 105 -3.21 14.04 -6.41
CA PHE A 105 -2.47 12.94 -6.99
C PHE A 105 -3.38 11.75 -7.34
N TYR A 106 -4.33 11.41 -6.46
CA TYR A 106 -5.30 10.35 -6.71
C TYR A 106 -6.13 10.63 -7.98
N GLU A 107 -6.68 11.85 -8.11
CA GLU A 107 -7.49 12.23 -9.28
C GLU A 107 -6.63 12.33 -10.56
N GLU A 108 -5.38 12.78 -10.46
CA GLU A 108 -4.45 12.78 -11.59
C GLU A 108 -4.18 11.36 -12.09
N VAL A 109 -3.85 10.44 -11.20
CA VAL A 109 -3.57 9.02 -11.53
C VAL A 109 -4.81 8.34 -12.12
N LYS A 110 -5.99 8.57 -11.53
CA LYS A 110 -7.26 8.04 -12.01
C LYS A 110 -7.60 8.53 -13.41
N ARG A 111 -7.46 9.84 -13.66
CA ARG A 111 -7.67 10.44 -14.99
C ARG A 111 -6.71 9.85 -16.00
N THR A 112 -5.42 9.79 -15.68
CA THR A 112 -4.38 9.24 -16.56
C THR A 112 -4.67 7.77 -16.91
N ALA A 113 -5.07 6.97 -15.93
CA ALA A 113 -5.42 5.57 -16.19
C ALA A 113 -6.59 5.43 -17.16
N LEU A 114 -7.63 6.26 -17.02
CA LEU A 114 -8.79 6.26 -17.91
C LEU A 114 -8.40 6.72 -19.34
N GLU A 115 -7.60 7.77 -19.47
CA GLU A 115 -7.15 8.33 -20.77
C GLU A 115 -6.29 7.33 -21.55
N HIS A 116 -5.47 6.54 -20.87
CA HIS A 116 -4.55 5.58 -21.50
C HIS A 116 -5.06 4.12 -21.52
N GLY A 117 -6.28 3.87 -21.00
CA GLY A 117 -6.85 2.51 -20.94
C GLY A 117 -6.08 1.55 -20.02
N THR A 118 -5.33 2.10 -19.08
CA THR A 118 -4.55 1.36 -18.08
C THR A 118 -5.29 1.21 -16.76
N ARG A 119 -4.73 0.45 -15.83
CA ARG A 119 -5.37 0.17 -14.53
C ARG A 119 -4.42 0.42 -13.37
N VAL A 120 -5.00 0.82 -12.24
CA VAL A 120 -4.34 0.90 -10.95
C VAL A 120 -4.99 -0.12 -10.03
N HIS A 121 -4.21 -1.09 -9.59
CA HIS A 121 -4.63 -2.09 -8.62
C HIS A 121 -4.04 -1.72 -7.26
N ILE A 122 -4.91 -1.44 -6.30
CA ILE A 122 -4.51 -1.20 -4.92
C ILE A 122 -4.49 -2.55 -4.21
N ALA A 123 -3.32 -2.95 -3.73
CA ALA A 123 -3.20 -4.19 -2.97
C ALA A 123 -3.94 -4.07 -1.63
N SER A 124 -4.60 -5.13 -1.20
CA SER A 124 -5.26 -5.15 0.12
C SER A 124 -4.25 -5.11 1.27
N GLY A 125 -3.00 -5.50 1.00
CA GLY A 125 -1.94 -5.56 2.01
C GLY A 125 -2.25 -6.61 3.08
N ALA A 126 -2.14 -6.21 4.33
CA ALA A 126 -2.41 -7.08 5.48
C ALA A 126 -3.90 -7.24 5.81
N VAL A 127 -4.81 -6.59 5.07
CA VAL A 127 -6.25 -6.54 5.38
C VAL A 127 -7.09 -7.17 4.28
N GLY A 128 -8.10 -7.98 4.65
CA GLY A 128 -9.12 -8.49 3.75
C GLY A 128 -10.46 -7.75 3.93
N GLY A 129 -11.52 -8.22 3.24
CA GLY A 129 -12.89 -7.75 3.44
C GLY A 129 -13.17 -6.34 2.89
N PHE A 130 -12.32 -5.77 2.05
CA PHE A 130 -12.56 -4.45 1.44
C PHE A 130 -13.77 -4.43 0.51
N ASP A 131 -14.14 -5.55 -0.08
CA ASP A 131 -15.36 -5.73 -0.87
C ASP A 131 -16.61 -5.53 -0.01
N VAL A 132 -16.64 -6.12 1.20
CA VAL A 132 -17.73 -5.95 2.16
C VAL A 132 -17.82 -4.51 2.67
N LEU A 133 -16.69 -3.93 3.09
CA LEU A 133 -16.62 -2.54 3.54
C LEU A 133 -17.08 -1.57 2.44
N ARG A 134 -16.65 -1.81 1.20
CA ARG A 134 -17.06 -1.03 0.03
C ARG A 134 -18.55 -1.15 -0.24
N THR A 135 -19.11 -2.35 -0.13
CA THR A 135 -20.54 -2.57 -0.33
C THR A 135 -21.36 -1.76 0.65
N VAL A 136 -21.03 -1.81 1.96
CA VAL A 136 -21.72 -0.99 2.98
C VAL A 136 -21.60 0.50 2.65
N SER A 137 -20.43 0.97 2.24
CA SER A 137 -20.21 2.38 1.91
C SER A 137 -20.98 2.85 0.68
N LEU A 138 -21.36 1.94 -0.23
CA LEU A 138 -22.17 2.24 -1.41
C LEU A 138 -23.68 2.19 -1.14
N MET A 139 -24.10 1.67 0.01
CA MET A 139 -25.52 1.55 0.36
C MET A 139 -26.15 2.86 0.88
N GLY A 140 -25.36 3.87 1.22
CA GLY A 140 -25.82 5.16 1.74
C GLY A 140 -24.71 5.99 2.38
N ASP A 141 -25.11 6.95 3.22
CA ASP A 141 -24.20 7.81 3.96
C ASP A 141 -23.49 7.00 5.07
N ALA A 142 -22.39 6.37 4.72
CA ALA A 142 -21.63 5.54 5.62
C ALA A 142 -20.69 6.35 6.52
N VAL A 143 -20.50 5.88 7.75
CA VAL A 143 -19.40 6.29 8.63
C VAL A 143 -18.39 5.17 8.66
N SER A 144 -17.12 5.49 8.46
CA SER A 144 -16.04 4.50 8.52
C SER A 144 -14.95 4.89 9.49
N GLY A 145 -14.23 3.88 9.98
CA GLY A 145 -13.12 4.08 10.89
C GLY A 145 -12.17 2.89 10.91
N ILE A 146 -10.96 3.16 11.35
CA ILE A 146 -9.95 2.16 11.65
C ILE A 146 -9.35 2.44 13.03
N GLU A 147 -9.34 1.45 13.86
CA GLU A 147 -8.57 1.40 15.11
C GLU A 147 -7.34 0.51 14.87
N THR A 148 -6.17 1.04 15.18
CA THR A 148 -4.91 0.30 15.06
C THR A 148 -4.23 0.22 16.42
N ARG A 149 -3.83 -1.00 16.82
CA ARG A 149 -3.05 -1.26 18.03
C ARG A 149 -1.64 -1.64 17.66
N LYS A 150 -0.67 -1.00 18.30
CA LYS A 150 0.76 -1.19 18.04
C LYS A 150 1.54 -1.27 19.33
N GLY A 151 2.61 -2.06 19.34
CA GLY A 151 3.56 -2.00 20.45
C GLY A 151 4.36 -0.68 20.41
N PRO A 152 4.76 -0.12 21.60
CA PRO A 152 5.46 1.18 21.65
C PRO A 152 6.78 1.19 20.85
N LYS A 153 7.45 0.04 20.70
CA LYS A 153 8.67 -0.09 19.89
C LYS A 153 8.44 0.23 18.41
N SER A 154 7.25 -0.07 17.87
CA SER A 154 6.92 0.21 16.47
C SER A 154 6.70 1.70 16.19
N LEU A 155 6.44 2.49 17.23
CA LEU A 155 6.26 3.94 17.15
C LEU A 155 7.58 4.71 17.25
N LYS A 156 8.70 4.06 17.65
CA LYS A 156 10.02 4.70 17.71
C LYS A 156 10.36 5.36 16.38
N ASN A 157 10.99 6.52 16.46
CA ASN A 157 11.34 7.36 15.30
C ASN A 157 10.12 7.91 14.51
N THR A 158 8.99 8.02 15.17
CA THR A 158 7.81 8.72 14.65
C THR A 158 7.46 9.91 15.54
N PRO A 159 6.72 10.91 15.03
CA PRO A 159 6.25 12.05 15.85
C PRO A 159 5.31 11.65 17.00
N LEU A 160 4.76 10.45 16.98
CA LEU A 160 3.84 9.93 18.00
C LEU A 160 4.55 9.22 19.16
N PHE A 161 5.87 9.07 19.09
CA PHE A 161 6.60 8.37 20.13
C PHE A 161 6.95 9.32 21.27
N GLU A 162 6.59 8.91 22.48
CA GLU A 162 7.00 9.52 23.75
C GLU A 162 7.64 8.45 24.63
N ASP A 163 8.66 8.82 25.42
CA ASP A 163 9.44 7.84 26.20
C ASP A 163 8.61 7.08 27.23
N HIS A 164 7.57 7.71 27.80
CA HIS A 164 6.69 7.07 28.77
C HIS A 164 5.97 5.84 28.20
N LEU A 165 5.70 5.80 26.88
CA LEU A 165 5.03 4.67 26.22
C LEU A 165 5.78 3.35 26.43
N MET A 166 7.10 3.41 26.67
CA MET A 166 7.92 2.21 26.93
C MET A 166 7.75 1.66 28.34
N THR A 167 7.22 2.45 29.26
CA THR A 167 7.06 2.13 30.68
C THR A 167 5.60 2.09 31.12
N ASP A 168 4.67 2.52 30.27
CA ASP A 168 3.24 2.47 30.55
C ASP A 168 2.79 1.03 30.83
N THR A 169 1.81 0.88 31.70
CA THR A 169 1.17 -0.41 32.04
C THR A 169 -0.18 -0.58 31.38
N GLU A 170 -0.75 0.49 30.86
CA GLU A 170 -2.04 0.53 30.17
C GLU A 170 -1.87 1.04 28.74
N GLY A 171 -2.84 0.74 27.88
CA GLY A 171 -2.87 1.23 26.49
C GLY A 171 -3.13 2.72 26.43
N THR A 172 -2.39 3.44 25.59
CA THR A 172 -2.51 4.89 25.41
C THR A 172 -2.90 5.19 23.97
N GLU A 173 -3.96 6.01 23.77
CA GLU A 173 -4.26 6.56 22.45
C GLU A 173 -3.22 7.62 22.11
N VAL A 174 -2.46 7.37 21.04
CA VAL A 174 -1.37 8.25 20.59
C VAL A 174 -1.75 9.09 19.37
N PHE A 175 -2.86 8.74 18.71
CA PHE A 175 -3.37 9.50 17.57
C PHE A 175 -4.89 9.31 17.45
N ALA A 176 -5.59 10.42 17.21
CA ALA A 176 -6.99 10.47 16.80
C ALA A 176 -7.15 11.53 15.70
N GLY A 177 -7.69 11.14 14.55
CA GLY A 177 -7.85 12.03 13.40
C GLY A 177 -8.46 11.29 12.21
N ASN A 178 -8.05 11.64 11.00
CA ASN A 178 -8.46 10.95 9.78
C ASN A 178 -7.26 10.30 9.07
N ALA A 179 -7.53 9.53 7.99
CA ALA A 179 -6.48 8.80 7.29
C ALA A 179 -5.48 9.74 6.58
N LYS A 180 -5.91 10.91 6.10
CA LYS A 180 -5.05 11.92 5.49
C LYS A 180 -4.06 12.52 6.49
N GLU A 181 -4.54 12.83 7.70
CA GLU A 181 -3.70 13.32 8.80
C GLU A 181 -2.73 12.23 9.29
N ALA A 182 -3.21 11.00 9.43
CA ALA A 182 -2.39 9.87 9.86
C ALA A 182 -1.20 9.62 8.90
N ILE A 183 -1.43 9.61 7.59
CA ILE A 183 -0.34 9.38 6.61
C ILE A 183 0.66 10.54 6.56
N ALA A 184 0.21 11.76 6.81
CA ALA A 184 1.10 12.91 6.88
C ALA A 184 2.10 12.80 8.04
N LEU A 185 1.66 12.26 9.19
CA LEU A 185 2.51 12.00 10.36
C LEU A 185 3.32 10.71 10.26
N LEU A 186 2.76 9.67 9.62
CA LEU A 186 3.32 8.31 9.60
C LEU A 186 3.40 7.76 8.16
N PRO A 187 4.18 8.36 7.25
CA PRO A 187 4.13 8.07 5.82
C PRO A 187 4.48 6.63 5.41
N THR A 188 5.08 5.84 6.30
CA THR A 188 5.46 4.45 6.03
C THR A 188 4.73 3.43 6.91
N LYS A 189 3.84 3.86 7.82
CA LYS A 189 3.29 3.00 8.87
C LYS A 189 1.76 2.91 8.91
N VAL A 190 1.05 3.58 8.00
CA VAL A 190 -0.42 3.64 7.98
C VAL A 190 -1.02 3.39 6.58
N ASN A 191 -0.32 2.65 5.73
CA ASN A 191 -0.84 2.26 4.42
C ASN A 191 -2.20 1.55 4.53
N VAL A 192 -2.40 0.75 5.59
CA VAL A 192 -3.68 0.07 5.86
C VAL A 192 -4.81 1.06 6.08
N ALA A 193 -4.57 2.15 6.83
CA ALA A 193 -5.58 3.18 7.05
C ALA A 193 -5.98 3.89 5.74
N VAL A 194 -5.01 4.15 4.86
CA VAL A 194 -5.31 4.71 3.54
C VAL A 194 -6.05 3.72 2.66
N ALA A 195 -5.63 2.44 2.63
CA ALA A 195 -6.33 1.40 1.88
C ALA A 195 -7.78 1.24 2.34
N ALA A 196 -8.01 1.16 3.65
CA ALA A 196 -9.35 1.09 4.24
C ALA A 196 -10.19 2.33 3.90
N SER A 197 -9.59 3.52 3.93
CA SER A 197 -10.29 4.76 3.59
C SER A 197 -10.71 4.83 2.13
N LEU A 198 -9.84 4.40 1.20
CA LEU A 198 -10.17 4.34 -0.23
C LEU A 198 -11.24 3.30 -0.55
N ALA A 199 -11.31 2.23 0.26
CA ALA A 199 -12.38 1.23 0.15
C ALA A 199 -13.70 1.69 0.78
N THR A 200 -13.72 2.77 1.56
CA THR A 200 -14.90 3.24 2.31
C THR A 200 -15.27 4.68 1.95
N THR A 201 -15.11 5.61 2.87
CA THR A 201 -15.60 7.00 2.78
C THR A 201 -14.56 8.01 2.31
N GLY A 202 -13.36 7.55 2.01
CA GLY A 202 -12.23 8.39 1.59
C GLY A 202 -11.33 8.85 2.74
N PRO A 203 -10.09 9.28 2.43
CA PRO A 203 -9.07 9.59 3.45
C PRO A 203 -9.43 10.74 4.39
N GLU A 204 -10.24 11.69 3.96
CA GLU A 204 -10.65 12.85 4.78
C GLU A 204 -11.79 12.52 5.75
N HIS A 205 -12.58 11.46 5.46
CA HIS A 205 -13.79 11.12 6.20
C HIS A 205 -13.65 9.84 7.03
N THR A 206 -12.65 9.00 6.75
CA THR A 206 -12.39 7.79 7.55
C THR A 206 -11.65 8.15 8.83
N LYS A 207 -12.27 7.88 9.98
CA LYS A 207 -11.65 8.08 11.30
C LYS A 207 -10.51 7.11 11.52
N VAL A 208 -9.42 7.59 12.12
CA VAL A 208 -8.25 6.77 12.46
C VAL A 208 -7.90 7.00 13.92
N ASN A 209 -7.83 5.91 14.69
CA ASN A 209 -7.33 5.90 16.05
C ASN A 209 -6.13 4.95 16.12
N ILE A 210 -5.04 5.38 16.74
CA ILE A 210 -3.85 4.57 16.96
C ILE A 210 -3.57 4.50 18.45
N HIS A 211 -3.42 3.27 18.95
CA HIS A 211 -3.13 2.97 20.35
C HIS A 211 -1.75 2.34 20.49
N SER A 212 -0.97 2.82 21.45
CA SER A 212 0.23 2.16 21.95
C SER A 212 -0.17 1.17 23.03
N ILE A 213 0.09 -0.12 22.81
CA ILE A 213 -0.28 -1.17 23.79
C ILE A 213 1.00 -1.78 24.36
N PRO A 214 1.22 -1.66 25.69
CA PRO A 214 2.39 -2.24 26.37
C PRO A 214 2.52 -3.74 26.11
N GLY A 215 3.73 -4.19 25.76
CA GLY A 215 4.01 -5.60 25.52
C GLY A 215 3.46 -6.18 24.21
N PHE A 216 2.70 -5.39 23.44
CA PHE A 216 2.14 -5.86 22.17
C PHE A 216 3.23 -6.01 21.09
N VAL A 217 3.13 -7.09 20.31
CA VAL A 217 4.06 -7.39 19.22
C VAL A 217 3.24 -7.54 17.93
N GLY A 218 3.60 -6.76 16.92
CA GLY A 218 2.85 -6.70 15.65
C GLY A 218 1.93 -5.51 15.57
N ASP A 219 1.00 -5.58 14.65
CA ASP A 219 -0.07 -4.62 14.42
C ASP A 219 -1.41 -5.37 14.39
N ASP A 220 -2.43 -4.76 14.97
CA ASP A 220 -3.82 -5.22 14.99
C ASP A 220 -4.67 -4.09 14.41
N HIS A 221 -5.60 -4.43 13.52
CA HIS A 221 -6.43 -3.48 12.81
C HIS A 221 -7.90 -3.87 12.89
N LYS A 222 -8.73 -2.99 13.45
CA LYS A 222 -10.17 -3.12 13.42
C LYS A 222 -10.79 -2.05 12.55
N ILE A 223 -11.33 -2.45 11.39
CA ILE A 223 -11.90 -1.55 10.39
C ILE A 223 -13.41 -1.68 10.42
N THR A 224 -14.11 -0.56 10.39
CA THR A 224 -15.57 -0.50 10.41
C THR A 224 -16.11 0.33 9.25
N ALA A 225 -17.23 -0.10 8.70
CA ALA A 225 -18.10 0.71 7.86
C ALA A 225 -19.54 0.51 8.33
N GLU A 226 -20.26 1.60 8.58
CA GLU A 226 -21.59 1.55 9.19
C GLU A 226 -22.54 2.53 8.51
N ILE A 227 -23.73 2.05 8.21
CA ILE A 227 -24.91 2.83 7.84
C ILE A 227 -26.05 2.44 8.81
N LYS A 228 -27.20 3.15 8.73
CA LYS A 228 -28.35 2.81 9.58
C LYS A 228 -28.79 1.35 9.39
N GLY A 229 -28.63 0.55 10.43
CA GLY A 229 -29.06 -0.86 10.46
C GLY A 229 -28.09 -1.88 9.88
N VAL A 230 -26.94 -1.45 9.33
CA VAL A 230 -25.90 -2.36 8.80
C VAL A 230 -24.54 -1.90 9.29
N LYS A 231 -23.75 -2.83 9.81
CA LYS A 231 -22.37 -2.61 10.23
C LYS A 231 -21.48 -3.74 9.75
N ALA A 232 -20.46 -3.41 8.97
CA ALA A 232 -19.37 -4.31 8.64
C ALA A 232 -18.18 -4.06 9.57
N VAL A 233 -17.56 -5.13 10.04
CA VAL A 233 -16.36 -5.09 10.87
C VAL A 233 -15.34 -6.08 10.29
N VAL A 234 -14.13 -5.62 10.06
CA VAL A 234 -12.97 -6.45 9.72
C VAL A 234 -11.97 -6.29 10.84
N ASP A 235 -11.59 -7.39 11.47
CA ASP A 235 -10.69 -7.45 12.63
C ASP A 235 -9.55 -8.43 12.31
N ILE A 236 -8.32 -7.95 12.31
CA ILE A 236 -7.12 -8.68 11.82
C ILE A 236 -5.93 -8.45 12.75
#